data_e72e5eaca4091446a6c04c767a2e2a86
#
_entry.id   e72e5eaca4091446a6c04c767a2e2a86
#
_cell.length_a   1.000
_cell.length_b   1.000
_cell.length_c   1.000
_cell.angle_alpha   90.00
_cell.angle_beta   90.00
_cell.angle_gamma   90.00
#
_symmetry.space_group_name_H-M   'P 1'
#
loop_
_entity.id
_entity.type
_entity.pdbx_description
1 polymer ?
#
loop_
_entity_poly.entity_id
_entity_poly.type
_entity_poly.pdbx_seq_one_letter_code
_entity_poly.pdbx_strand_id
1 'polypeptide(L)'
;MKIISWNVNSVRARIQNIKSYINDAAPDVLLLQEIKTQNENFPINEFENLGYKNYVYGQKSYNGVAIISKKELKNINIEFIKDDLKQSRIITGKININKKKIEIINIYVPNGN
;
A
#
# COMPACT_ATOMS: atom_id res chain seq x y z
N MET A 1 -11.91 5.84 11.93
CA MET A 1 -11.21 5.33 10.73
C MET A 1 -10.48 4.04 11.07
N LYS A 2 -10.62 3.06 10.22
CA LYS A 2 -9.89 1.80 10.40
C LYS A 2 -8.73 1.74 9.41
N ILE A 3 -7.51 1.67 9.94
CA ILE A 3 -6.28 1.55 9.16
C ILE A 3 -5.64 0.22 9.52
N ILE A 4 -5.30 -0.57 8.51
CA ILE A 4 -4.71 -1.89 8.69
C ILE A 4 -3.38 -1.94 7.95
N SER A 5 -2.36 -2.48 8.60
CA SER A 5 -1.04 -2.68 8.01
C SER A 5 -0.77 -4.19 7.91
N TRP A 6 -0.32 -4.64 6.73
CA TRP A 6 -0.17 -6.06 6.46
C TRP A 6 1.01 -6.32 5.52
N ASN A 7 1.98 -7.07 5.99
CA ASN A 7 3.03 -7.61 5.14
C ASN A 7 2.46 -8.83 4.43
N VAL A 8 2.19 -8.71 3.13
CA VAL A 8 1.45 -9.74 2.39
C VAL A 8 2.34 -10.78 1.73
N ASN A 9 3.66 -10.54 1.69
CA ASN A 9 4.59 -11.49 1.08
C ASN A 9 4.10 -11.94 -0.31
N SER A 10 4.03 -10.99 -1.22
CA SER A 10 3.49 -11.11 -2.58
C SER A 10 1.98 -10.86 -2.64
N VAL A 11 1.62 -9.66 -3.13
CA VAL A 11 0.20 -9.30 -3.31
C VAL A 11 -0.49 -10.23 -4.29
N ARG A 12 0.21 -10.64 -5.34
CA ARG A 12 -0.39 -11.49 -6.39
C ARG A 12 -0.67 -12.89 -5.87
N ALA A 13 0.24 -13.43 -5.07
CA ALA A 13 0.06 -14.77 -4.48
C ALA A 13 -1.06 -14.81 -3.44
N ARG A 14 -1.31 -13.68 -2.77
CA ARG A 14 -2.28 -13.59 -1.67
C ARG A 14 -3.55 -12.84 -2.02
N ILE A 15 -3.79 -12.56 -3.31
CA ILE A 15 -4.88 -11.64 -3.69
C ILE A 15 -6.24 -12.11 -3.19
N GLN A 16 -6.54 -13.40 -3.23
CA GLN A 16 -7.84 -13.91 -2.76
C GLN A 16 -7.98 -13.75 -1.25
N ASN A 17 -6.91 -14.00 -0.51
CA ASN A 17 -6.90 -13.81 0.94
C ASN A 17 -7.12 -12.33 1.30
N ILE A 18 -6.45 -11.44 0.56
CA ILE A 18 -6.55 -10.00 0.80
C ILE A 18 -7.98 -9.52 0.51
N LYS A 19 -8.57 -9.95 -0.59
CA LYS A 19 -9.94 -9.58 -0.96
C LYS A 19 -10.94 -10.08 0.09
N SER A 20 -10.78 -11.30 0.54
CA SER A 20 -11.63 -11.88 1.58
C SER A 20 -11.55 -11.07 2.87
N TYR A 21 -10.33 -10.69 3.26
CA TYR A 21 -10.11 -9.89 4.45
C TYR A 21 -10.73 -8.50 4.33
N ILE A 22 -10.61 -7.86 3.17
CA ILE A 22 -11.23 -6.56 2.91
C ILE A 22 -12.74 -6.65 3.04
N ASN A 23 -13.35 -7.71 2.51
CA ASN A 23 -14.80 -7.90 2.60
C ASN A 23 -15.26 -8.05 4.05
N ASP A 24 -14.47 -8.73 4.88
CA ASP A 24 -14.83 -8.94 6.29
C ASP A 24 -14.54 -7.73 7.16
N ALA A 25 -13.39 -7.11 7.00
CA ALA A 25 -12.91 -6.04 7.88
C ALA A 25 -13.31 -4.65 7.42
N ALA A 26 -13.53 -4.46 6.12
CA ALA A 26 -13.88 -3.18 5.50
C ALA A 26 -12.98 -2.03 5.97
N PRO A 27 -11.64 -2.13 5.81
CA PRO A 27 -10.75 -1.05 6.25
C PRO A 27 -10.98 0.21 5.42
N ASP A 28 -10.74 1.36 6.03
CA ASP A 28 -10.71 2.62 5.29
C ASP A 28 -9.40 2.76 4.52
N VAL A 29 -8.30 2.33 5.13
CA VAL A 29 -6.97 2.34 4.52
C VAL A 29 -6.27 1.02 4.83
N LEU A 30 -5.69 0.42 3.81
CA LEU A 30 -4.91 -0.81 3.93
C LEU A 30 -3.49 -0.52 3.46
N LEU A 31 -2.52 -0.72 4.34
CA LEU A 31 -1.10 -0.50 4.06
C LEU A 31 -0.46 -1.87 3.80
N LEU A 32 0.03 -2.07 2.57
CA LEU A 32 0.64 -3.34 2.17
C LEU A 32 2.15 -3.20 2.07
N GLN A 33 2.89 -4.18 2.59
CA GLN A 33 4.33 -4.28 2.46
C GLN A 33 4.68 -5.61 1.79
N GLU A 34 5.86 -5.67 1.19
CA GLU A 34 6.33 -6.82 0.42
C GLU A 34 5.35 -7.23 -0.67
N ILE A 35 4.91 -6.26 -1.49
CA ILE A 35 3.99 -6.56 -2.58
C ILE A 35 4.65 -7.39 -3.68
N LYS A 36 5.97 -7.29 -3.82
CA LYS A 36 6.82 -8.13 -4.71
C LYS A 36 6.38 -8.12 -6.16
N THR A 37 5.97 -6.96 -6.65
CA THR A 37 5.57 -6.80 -8.04
C THR A 37 5.84 -5.36 -8.49
N GLN A 38 6.06 -5.19 -9.79
CA GLN A 38 6.19 -3.87 -10.40
C GLN A 38 4.82 -3.19 -10.44
N ASN A 39 4.84 -1.86 -10.57
CA ASN A 39 3.60 -1.09 -10.65
C ASN A 39 2.69 -1.60 -11.76
N GLU A 40 3.27 -1.92 -12.93
CA GLU A 40 2.52 -2.37 -14.11
C GLU A 40 1.76 -3.67 -13.86
N ASN A 41 2.27 -4.51 -12.96
CA ASN A 41 1.71 -5.84 -12.69
C ASN A 41 0.91 -5.90 -11.38
N PHE A 42 0.75 -4.77 -10.70
CA PHE A 42 -0.05 -4.71 -9.48
C PHE A 42 -1.53 -4.90 -9.84
N PRO A 43 -2.27 -5.72 -9.07
CA PRO A 43 -3.67 -6.03 -9.43
C PRO A 43 -4.62 -4.89 -9.04
N ILE A 44 -4.48 -3.74 -9.69
CA ILE A 44 -5.26 -2.53 -9.41
C ILE A 44 -6.76 -2.79 -9.51
N ASN A 45 -7.20 -3.48 -10.57
CA ASN A 45 -8.61 -3.70 -10.82
C ASN A 45 -9.28 -4.49 -9.71
N GLU A 46 -8.56 -5.41 -9.07
CA GLU A 46 -9.11 -6.19 -7.97
C GLU A 46 -9.52 -5.30 -6.79
N PHE A 47 -8.73 -4.28 -6.49
CA PHE A 47 -9.02 -3.34 -5.41
C PHE A 47 -10.02 -2.27 -5.85
N GLU A 48 -9.93 -1.79 -7.10
CA GLU A 48 -10.89 -0.81 -7.62
C GLU A 48 -12.31 -1.38 -7.61
N ASN A 49 -12.45 -2.66 -7.95
CA ASN A 49 -13.75 -3.34 -7.93
C ASN A 49 -14.35 -3.42 -6.52
N LEU A 50 -13.54 -3.30 -5.49
CA LEU A 50 -13.99 -3.28 -4.10
C LEU A 50 -14.20 -1.85 -3.57
N GLY A 51 -14.02 -0.84 -4.41
CA GLY A 51 -14.24 0.56 -4.05
C GLY A 51 -13.01 1.28 -3.52
N TYR A 52 -11.81 0.77 -3.80
CA TYR A 52 -10.57 1.34 -3.29
C TYR A 52 -9.73 1.97 -4.38
N LYS A 53 -9.02 3.03 -4.01
CA LYS A 53 -7.99 3.66 -4.83
C LYS A 53 -6.63 3.07 -4.47
N ASN A 54 -5.74 2.98 -5.45
CA ASN A 54 -4.46 2.30 -5.31
C ASN A 54 -3.31 3.28 -5.50
N TYR A 55 -2.35 3.28 -4.56
CA TYR A 55 -1.13 4.07 -4.62
C TYR A 55 0.02 3.11 -4.41
N VAL A 56 0.81 2.89 -5.46
CA VAL A 56 1.74 1.76 -5.52
C VAL A 56 3.15 2.24 -5.79
N TYR A 57 4.10 1.72 -5.03
CA TYR A 57 5.52 1.86 -5.31
C TYR A 57 6.12 0.47 -5.32
N GLY A 58 6.14 -0.15 -6.50
CA GLY A 58 6.50 -1.54 -6.68
C GLY A 58 7.94 -1.75 -7.07
N GLN A 59 8.37 -2.98 -6.90
CA GLN A 59 9.69 -3.44 -7.31
C GLN A 59 9.56 -4.93 -7.65
N LYS A 60 10.19 -5.34 -8.74
CA LYS A 60 10.10 -6.72 -9.21
C LYS A 60 10.72 -7.66 -8.17
N SER A 61 9.99 -8.70 -7.81
CA SER A 61 10.42 -9.84 -6.98
C SER A 61 10.73 -9.53 -5.52
N TYR A 62 11.01 -8.28 -5.16
CA TYR A 62 11.43 -7.89 -3.80
C TYR A 62 10.69 -6.65 -3.36
N ASN A 63 10.61 -6.43 -2.05
CA ASN A 63 10.14 -5.17 -1.46
C ASN A 63 8.77 -4.74 -2.02
N GLY A 64 8.58 -3.43 -2.15
CA GLY A 64 7.35 -2.86 -2.68
C GLY A 64 6.33 -2.58 -1.61
N VAL A 65 5.73 -1.39 -1.69
CA VAL A 65 4.70 -0.95 -0.75
C VAL A 65 3.52 -0.38 -1.52
N ALA A 66 2.34 -0.48 -0.93
CA ALA A 66 1.14 0.08 -1.52
C ALA A 66 0.20 0.60 -0.44
N ILE A 67 -0.54 1.64 -0.78
CA ILE A 67 -1.64 2.15 0.03
C ILE A 67 -2.93 1.93 -0.75
N ILE A 68 -3.84 1.20 -0.15
CA ILE A 68 -5.16 0.93 -0.72
C ILE A 68 -6.17 1.69 0.15
N SER A 69 -6.88 2.65 -0.42
CA SER A 69 -7.70 3.58 0.37
C SER A 69 -9.06 3.82 -0.27
N LYS A 70 -10.10 3.85 0.57
CA LYS A 70 -11.45 4.25 0.13
C LYS A 70 -11.48 5.71 -0.28
N LYS A 71 -10.71 6.57 0.42
CA LYS A 71 -10.64 8.00 0.13
C LYS A 71 -9.40 8.31 -0.69
N GLU A 72 -9.52 9.32 -1.54
CA GLU A 72 -8.38 9.80 -2.32
C GLU A 72 -7.29 10.35 -1.41
N LEU A 73 -6.04 9.99 -1.70
CA LEU A 73 -4.86 10.55 -1.07
C LEU A 73 -4.26 11.61 -1.98
N LYS A 74 -3.67 12.63 -1.38
CA LYS A 74 -2.97 13.71 -2.08
C LYS A 74 -1.51 13.72 -1.70
N ASN A 75 -0.69 14.37 -2.54
CA ASN A 75 0.74 14.56 -2.30
C ASN A 75 1.47 13.24 -2.05
N ILE A 76 1.25 12.28 -2.95
CA ILE A 76 1.93 10.99 -2.87
C ILE A 76 3.44 11.21 -3.05
N ASN A 77 4.23 10.65 -2.13
CA ASN A 77 5.68 10.79 -2.16
C ASN A 77 6.33 9.42 -1.91
N ILE A 78 7.25 9.06 -2.77
CA ILE A 78 7.98 7.80 -2.69
C ILE A 78 9.47 8.00 -2.38
N GLU A 79 9.89 9.25 -2.19
CA GLU A 79 11.30 9.61 -1.96
C GLU A 79 11.49 10.26 -0.58
N PHE A 80 10.67 9.86 0.39
CA PHE A 80 10.70 10.45 1.72
C PHE A 80 12.04 10.25 2.43
N ILE A 81 12.66 9.10 2.25
CA ILE A 81 13.98 8.80 2.78
C ILE A 81 14.87 8.37 1.63
N LYS A 82 16.10 8.95 1.57
CA LYS A 82 17.07 8.54 0.55
C LYS A 82 17.48 7.09 0.80
N ASP A 83 17.28 6.27 -0.21
CA ASP A 83 17.73 4.90 -0.20
C ASP A 83 18.67 4.71 -1.40
N ASP A 84 19.97 4.61 -1.12
CA ASP A 84 20.99 4.46 -2.15
C ASP A 84 20.79 3.21 -3.01
N LEU A 85 20.12 2.22 -2.46
CA LEU A 85 19.80 0.98 -3.17
C LEU A 85 18.55 1.09 -4.03
N LYS A 86 17.84 2.22 -3.98
CA LYS A 86 16.60 2.49 -4.73
C LYS A 86 15.57 1.39 -4.54
N GLN A 87 15.40 0.92 -3.31
CA GLN A 87 14.43 -0.11 -2.99
C GLN A 87 13.08 0.51 -2.65
N SER A 88 12.02 -0.12 -3.12
CA SER A 88 10.64 0.36 -2.94
C SER A 88 10.13 0.02 -1.53
N ARG A 89 10.48 0.85 -0.55
CA ARG A 89 10.18 0.59 0.87
C ARG A 89 9.27 1.61 1.52
N ILE A 90 9.09 2.80 0.94
CA ILE A 90 8.33 3.86 1.58
C ILE A 90 7.42 4.54 0.56
N ILE A 91 6.16 4.69 0.94
CA ILE A 91 5.22 5.52 0.21
C ILE A 91 4.41 6.33 1.21
N THR A 92 4.22 7.61 0.95
CA THR A 92 3.44 8.49 1.80
C THR A 92 2.35 9.17 1.01
N GLY A 93 1.32 9.62 1.71
CA GLY A 93 0.25 10.41 1.12
C GLY A 93 -0.54 11.11 2.21
N LYS A 94 -1.35 12.08 1.81
CA LYS A 94 -2.16 12.85 2.74
C LYS A 94 -3.64 12.60 2.48
N ILE A 95 -4.39 12.39 3.56
CA ILE A 95 -5.83 12.15 3.51
C ILE A 95 -6.54 13.19 4.36
N ASN A 96 -7.68 13.69 3.86
CA ASN A 96 -8.51 14.64 4.60
C ASN A 96 -9.67 13.88 5.26
N ILE A 97 -9.77 14.00 6.58
CA ILE A 97 -10.85 13.39 7.36
C ILE A 97 -11.40 14.45 8.29
N ASN A 98 -12.70 14.77 8.16
CA ASN A 98 -13.38 15.74 9.03
C ASN A 98 -12.60 17.05 9.14
N LYS A 99 -12.15 17.60 8.00
CA LYS A 99 -11.37 18.84 7.88
C LYS A 99 -9.97 18.78 8.48
N LYS A 100 -9.51 17.58 8.86
CA LYS A 100 -8.14 17.37 9.35
C LYS A 100 -7.33 16.70 8.27
N LYS A 101 -6.08 17.16 8.12
CA LYS A 101 -5.11 16.51 7.23
C LYS A 101 -4.30 15.51 8.02
N ILE A 102 -4.29 14.29 7.58
CA ILE A 102 -3.51 13.21 8.20
C ILE A 102 -2.52 12.70 7.16
N GLU A 103 -1.25 12.64 7.55
CA GLU A 103 -0.23 12.03 6.71
C GLU A 103 -0.17 10.53 6.99
N ILE A 104 -0.27 9.75 5.92
CA ILE A 104 -0.15 8.30 5.99
C ILE A 104 1.23 7.92 5.49
N ILE A 105 1.97 7.17 6.28
CA ILE A 105 3.31 6.69 5.93
C ILE A 105 3.28 5.17 5.98
N ASN A 106 3.51 4.55 4.82
CA ASN A 106 3.63 3.09 4.72
C ASN A 106 5.11 2.76 4.51
N ILE A 107 5.71 2.12 5.49
CA ILE A 107 7.12 1.79 5.45
C ILE A 107 7.32 0.28 5.64
N TYR A 108 8.17 -0.28 4.79
CA TYR A 108 8.64 -1.65 4.93
C TYR A 108 10.06 -1.66 5.47
N VAL A 109 10.23 -2.27 6.63
CA VAL A 109 11.55 -2.42 7.26
C VAL A 109 11.93 -3.91 7.14
N PRO A 110 12.88 -4.25 6.26
CA PRO A 110 13.27 -5.65 6.10
C PRO A 110 13.98 -6.16 7.34
N ASN A 111 13.95 -7.50 7.52
CA ASN A 111 14.72 -8.14 8.58
C ASN A 111 16.21 -7.87 8.41
N GLY A 112 16.90 -7.57 9.50
CA GLY A 112 18.29 -7.16 9.51
C GLY A 112 19.31 -8.28 9.38
N ASN A 113 19.00 -9.29 8.61
CA ASN A 113 19.94 -10.42 8.42
C ASN A 113 20.93 -10.13 7.32
#